data_d27f6bc39528ad89b1087ccd2bf81cb3
#
_entry.id   d27f6bc39528ad89b1087ccd2bf81cb3
#
_cell.length_a   1.000
_cell.length_b   1.000
_cell.length_c   1.000
_cell.angle_alpha   90.00
_cell.angle_beta   90.00
_cell.angle_gamma   90.00
#
_symmetry.space_group_name_H-M   'P 1'
#
loop_
_entity.id
_entity.type
_entity.pdbx_description
1 polymer ?
#
loop_
_entity_poly.entity_id
_entity_poly.type
_entity_poly.pdbx_seq_one_letter_code
_entity_poly.pdbx_strand_id
1 'polypeptide(L)'
;MQSKRDQVQAHGFMMGRLSSGLLMADPDAPESPLGRTTRGVVFGLLVTVLIGAGATVYGLLRPGGNDTWRKGEHLVVNRDTGARYLWTGTDGVLHPVRNYASARLIGGSDLKSVDVSTASLRDVPVGTPAGIPGAPDTLPDPGRLDTGAWHMCVTGPDGALPTTSGGIPDAGVDRPGATTIVAGAPLDSQDVGGDRGVLVRGPDRTEYLVWRGSRLALDRDSDARNALGYGSEQAMPVSAAFLDALAPGPALKPPEVPGRGEKGPVIGGEPSAVGQLFQVSVPGGGSTYHLLRKDGLVPLSGLEAALVLGDPATQKDAYQGRSPEARAVGADALRTHRAKETAAAGSAGAELPRTPPAPQSAPRGTALCAQVDGGDGGARIRSVLVPLTALAPVAVSQGTAQPLAAACVRTDATVVRPGRGALVRALHASGAAHAGTTYLVADNGVKYRFPAKDSLTALGYGEGDIGSVPAPLLAALPTGADLDPAAATGAAEPRVTAPKCGVSAKGGAGDSRP
;
A
#
# COMPACT_ATOMS: atom_id res chain seq x y z
N MET A 1 -11.43 -92.07 -37.59
CA MET A 1 -11.77 -90.64 -37.85
C MET A 1 -11.53 -89.89 -36.56
N GLN A 2 -10.43 -89.12 -36.48
CA GLN A 2 -10.16 -88.25 -35.30
C GLN A 2 -11.14 -87.07 -35.32
N SER A 3 -11.86 -86.86 -34.24
CA SER A 3 -12.79 -85.76 -34.14
C SER A 3 -12.06 -84.45 -33.94
N LYS A 4 -12.63 -83.34 -34.42
CA LYS A 4 -12.01 -81.98 -34.15
C LYS A 4 -11.81 -81.72 -32.67
N ARG A 5 -12.55 -82.36 -31.79
CA ARG A 5 -12.40 -82.28 -30.33
C ARG A 5 -11.09 -82.93 -29.84
N ASP A 6 -10.74 -84.11 -30.45
CA ASP A 6 -9.53 -84.84 -30.10
C ASP A 6 -8.27 -84.05 -30.53
N GLN A 7 -8.34 -83.37 -31.67
CA GLN A 7 -7.25 -82.47 -32.12
C GLN A 7 -7.04 -81.24 -31.19
N VAL A 8 -8.13 -80.67 -30.78
CA VAL A 8 -8.04 -79.52 -29.83
C VAL A 8 -7.50 -79.95 -28.48
N GLN A 9 -7.94 -81.10 -27.96
CA GLN A 9 -7.40 -81.67 -26.71
C GLN A 9 -5.93 -82.04 -26.81
N ALA A 10 -5.52 -82.70 -27.91
CA ALA A 10 -4.13 -83.04 -28.16
C ALA A 10 -3.24 -81.78 -28.28
N HIS A 11 -3.74 -80.76 -28.98
CA HIS A 11 -3.04 -79.48 -29.09
C HIS A 11 -2.92 -78.77 -27.73
N GLY A 12 -4.00 -78.75 -26.96
CA GLY A 12 -4.00 -78.19 -25.59
C GLY A 12 -3.05 -78.89 -24.64
N PHE A 13 -2.98 -80.23 -24.75
CA PHE A 13 -2.05 -81.06 -23.99
C PHE A 13 -0.56 -80.79 -24.34
N MET A 14 -0.26 -80.68 -25.65
CA MET A 14 1.09 -80.36 -26.10
C MET A 14 1.53 -78.95 -25.69
N MET A 15 0.66 -77.96 -25.82
CA MET A 15 0.95 -76.61 -25.41
C MET A 15 1.09 -76.48 -23.88
N GLY A 16 0.34 -77.26 -23.11
CA GLY A 16 0.48 -77.35 -21.64
C GLY A 16 1.84 -77.88 -21.22
N ARG A 17 2.32 -78.96 -21.86
CA ARG A 17 3.65 -79.53 -21.59
C ARG A 17 4.79 -78.60 -22.00
N LEU A 18 4.63 -77.92 -23.12
CA LEU A 18 5.61 -76.95 -23.61
C LEU A 18 5.71 -75.74 -22.67
N SER A 19 4.61 -75.24 -22.18
CA SER A 19 4.57 -74.11 -21.23
C SER A 19 5.09 -74.52 -19.85
N SER A 20 4.80 -75.75 -19.36
CA SER A 20 5.35 -76.25 -18.11
C SER A 20 6.87 -76.54 -18.23
N GLY A 21 7.33 -77.07 -19.33
CA GLY A 21 8.76 -77.29 -19.58
C GLY A 21 9.55 -75.99 -19.68
N LEU A 22 9.02 -74.95 -20.31
CA LEU A 22 9.66 -73.65 -20.43
C LEU A 22 9.68 -72.83 -19.11
N LEU A 23 8.63 -72.94 -18.31
CA LEU A 23 8.47 -72.09 -17.10
C LEU A 23 8.92 -72.78 -15.80
N MET A 24 8.84 -74.10 -15.71
CA MET A 24 9.20 -74.87 -14.52
C MET A 24 10.36 -75.87 -14.73
N ALA A 25 10.90 -75.97 -15.95
CA ALA A 25 11.91 -76.92 -16.36
C ALA A 25 11.45 -78.40 -16.17
N ASP A 26 10.16 -78.64 -15.94
CA ASP A 26 9.58 -79.98 -15.79
C ASP A 26 8.33 -80.07 -16.71
N PRO A 27 8.39 -80.86 -17.81
CA PRO A 27 7.31 -81.02 -18.75
C PRO A 27 6.15 -81.89 -18.26
N ASP A 28 6.36 -82.67 -17.17
CA ASP A 28 5.38 -83.60 -16.61
C ASP A 28 4.79 -83.11 -15.27
N ALA A 29 5.02 -81.86 -14.92
CA ALA A 29 4.48 -81.28 -13.70
C ALA A 29 2.94 -81.36 -13.68
N PRO A 30 2.30 -81.84 -12.60
CA PRO A 30 0.87 -82.08 -12.54
C PRO A 30 0.05 -80.75 -12.49
N GLU A 31 0.69 -79.60 -12.27
CA GLU A 31 0.03 -78.29 -12.22
C GLU A 31 0.46 -77.42 -13.42
N SER A 32 -0.50 -76.92 -14.17
CA SER A 32 -0.22 -75.97 -15.25
C SER A 32 0.21 -74.62 -14.65
N PRO A 33 1.37 -74.06 -14.97
CA PRO A 33 1.87 -72.79 -14.39
C PRO A 33 0.95 -71.61 -14.68
N LEU A 34 0.20 -71.68 -15.80
CA LEU A 34 -0.77 -70.63 -16.19
C LEU A 34 -2.13 -70.77 -15.46
N GLY A 35 -2.42 -71.93 -14.83
CA GLY A 35 -3.71 -72.17 -14.18
C GLY A 35 -3.97 -71.27 -12.97
N ARG A 36 -2.92 -71.01 -12.17
CA ARG A 36 -3.01 -70.09 -11.04
C ARG A 36 -3.16 -68.63 -11.48
N THR A 37 -2.40 -68.20 -12.48
CA THR A 37 -2.44 -66.86 -13.04
C THR A 37 -3.78 -66.59 -13.72
N THR A 38 -4.28 -67.56 -14.51
CA THR A 38 -5.59 -67.42 -15.18
C THR A 38 -6.75 -67.36 -14.19
N ARG A 39 -6.73 -68.19 -13.12
CA ARG A 39 -7.72 -68.09 -12.03
C ARG A 39 -7.61 -66.74 -11.32
N GLY A 40 -6.41 -66.23 -11.02
CA GLY A 40 -6.19 -64.92 -10.44
C GLY A 40 -6.77 -63.79 -11.31
N VAL A 41 -6.54 -63.83 -12.63
CA VAL A 41 -7.05 -62.84 -13.58
C VAL A 41 -8.60 -62.91 -13.66
N VAL A 42 -9.15 -64.12 -13.71
CA VAL A 42 -10.62 -64.30 -13.76
C VAL A 42 -11.27 -63.78 -12.46
N PHE A 43 -10.68 -64.16 -11.30
CA PHE A 43 -11.18 -63.62 -10.00
C PHE A 43 -11.01 -62.10 -9.90
N GLY A 44 -9.87 -61.55 -10.33
CA GLY A 44 -9.63 -60.11 -10.36
C GLY A 44 -10.65 -59.36 -11.23
N LEU A 45 -10.92 -59.89 -12.43
CA LEU A 45 -11.93 -59.34 -13.34
C LEU A 45 -13.35 -59.39 -12.72
N LEU A 46 -13.69 -60.50 -12.09
CA LEU A 46 -14.97 -60.70 -11.44
C LEU A 46 -15.17 -59.73 -10.25
N VAL A 47 -14.15 -59.55 -9.46
CA VAL A 47 -14.13 -58.55 -8.35
C VAL A 47 -14.25 -57.12 -8.90
N THR A 48 -13.56 -56.80 -9.99
CA THR A 48 -13.64 -55.48 -10.64
C THR A 48 -15.05 -55.21 -11.16
N VAL A 49 -15.69 -56.19 -11.80
CA VAL A 49 -17.10 -56.09 -12.28
C VAL A 49 -18.05 -55.95 -11.10
N LEU A 50 -17.86 -56.69 -10.01
CA LEU A 50 -18.69 -56.55 -8.81
C LEU A 50 -18.55 -55.20 -8.15
N ILE A 51 -17.33 -54.66 -8.02
CA ILE A 51 -17.09 -53.32 -7.50
C ILE A 51 -17.70 -52.27 -8.43
N GLY A 52 -17.52 -52.40 -9.75
CA GLY A 52 -18.14 -51.51 -10.74
C GLY A 52 -19.65 -51.52 -10.70
N ALA A 53 -20.26 -52.72 -10.63
CA ALA A 53 -21.71 -52.88 -10.48
C ALA A 53 -22.21 -52.31 -9.16
N GLY A 54 -21.49 -52.55 -8.05
CA GLY A 54 -21.83 -51.98 -6.74
C GLY A 54 -21.74 -50.46 -6.73
N ALA A 55 -20.70 -49.88 -7.32
CA ALA A 55 -20.55 -48.43 -7.48
C ALA A 55 -21.64 -47.81 -8.36
N THR A 56 -22.03 -48.52 -9.44
CA THR A 56 -23.11 -48.05 -10.32
C THR A 56 -24.47 -48.10 -9.61
N VAL A 57 -24.78 -49.19 -8.92
CA VAL A 57 -26.01 -49.32 -8.11
C VAL A 57 -26.03 -48.30 -6.99
N TYR A 58 -24.90 -48.07 -6.29
CA TYR A 58 -24.78 -47.03 -5.28
C TYR A 58 -25.02 -45.64 -5.88
N GLY A 59 -24.45 -45.34 -7.05
CA GLY A 59 -24.66 -44.08 -7.77
C GLY A 59 -26.09 -43.89 -8.26
N LEU A 60 -26.80 -44.97 -8.63
CA LEU A 60 -28.23 -44.94 -9.03
C LEU A 60 -29.17 -44.77 -7.82
N LEU A 61 -28.86 -45.43 -6.68
CA LEU A 61 -29.69 -45.35 -5.47
C LEU A 61 -29.42 -44.09 -4.65
N ARG A 62 -28.26 -43.45 -4.83
CA ARG A 62 -27.93 -42.14 -4.31
C ARG A 62 -27.51 -41.21 -5.45
N PRO A 63 -28.46 -40.72 -6.27
CA PRO A 63 -28.17 -39.76 -7.31
C PRO A 63 -27.60 -38.51 -6.61
N GLY A 64 -26.28 -38.38 -6.73
CA GLY A 64 -25.32 -37.34 -6.26
C GLY A 64 -25.85 -36.02 -5.72
N GLY A 65 -26.65 -36.05 -4.70
CA GLY A 65 -27.09 -34.88 -3.96
C GLY A 65 -26.51 -34.89 -2.56
N ASN A 66 -25.55 -34.00 -2.28
CA ASN A 66 -25.17 -33.73 -0.90
C ASN A 66 -26.21 -32.78 -0.30
N ASP A 67 -27.05 -33.23 0.60
CA ASP A 67 -28.08 -32.44 1.29
C ASP A 67 -27.59 -31.90 2.65
N THR A 68 -26.34 -32.13 3.02
CA THR A 68 -25.79 -31.67 4.33
C THR A 68 -25.80 -30.15 4.46
N TRP A 69 -25.74 -29.43 3.34
CA TRP A 69 -25.81 -27.98 3.29
C TRP A 69 -27.18 -27.41 3.73
N ARG A 70 -28.24 -28.22 3.75
CA ARG A 70 -29.57 -27.82 4.25
C ARG A 70 -29.64 -27.76 5.77
N LYS A 71 -28.63 -28.29 6.47
CA LYS A 71 -28.57 -28.28 7.93
C LYS A 71 -27.76 -27.09 8.44
N GLY A 72 -28.43 -25.99 8.72
CA GLY A 72 -27.81 -24.75 9.21
C GLY A 72 -27.58 -23.72 8.12
N GLU A 73 -26.85 -22.66 8.44
CA GLU A 73 -26.53 -21.57 7.52
C GLU A 73 -25.24 -21.88 6.75
N HIS A 74 -25.31 -21.85 5.43
CA HIS A 74 -24.17 -22.17 4.58
C HIS A 74 -24.10 -21.27 3.35
N LEU A 75 -22.87 -20.94 2.95
CA LEU A 75 -22.59 -20.46 1.60
C LEU A 75 -22.45 -21.67 0.68
N VAL A 76 -23.47 -21.90 -0.13
CA VAL A 76 -23.54 -23.02 -1.07
C VAL A 76 -22.91 -22.59 -2.38
N VAL A 77 -21.81 -23.24 -2.77
CA VAL A 77 -21.12 -22.99 -4.02
C VAL A 77 -21.41 -24.10 -5.00
N ASN A 78 -22.02 -23.78 -6.13
CA ASN A 78 -22.20 -24.73 -7.21
C ASN A 78 -20.89 -24.92 -7.95
N ARG A 79 -20.22 -26.06 -7.76
CA ARG A 79 -18.90 -26.36 -8.37
C ARG A 79 -18.94 -26.46 -9.90
N ASP A 80 -20.12 -26.73 -10.47
CA ASP A 80 -20.23 -26.90 -11.92
C ASP A 80 -20.36 -25.55 -12.65
N THR A 81 -20.91 -24.53 -11.98
CA THR A 81 -21.18 -23.21 -12.55
C THR A 81 -20.41 -22.06 -11.86
N GLY A 82 -19.86 -22.29 -10.65
CA GLY A 82 -19.28 -21.26 -9.80
C GLY A 82 -20.31 -20.36 -9.11
N ALA A 83 -21.61 -20.58 -9.32
CA ALA A 83 -22.66 -19.77 -8.71
C ALA A 83 -22.67 -19.97 -7.19
N ARG A 84 -22.88 -18.87 -6.45
CA ARG A 84 -22.90 -18.85 -4.99
C ARG A 84 -24.28 -18.49 -4.48
N TYR A 85 -24.75 -19.25 -3.51
CA TYR A 85 -26.06 -19.06 -2.88
C TYR A 85 -25.90 -19.05 -1.37
N LEU A 86 -26.67 -18.22 -0.70
CA LEU A 86 -26.81 -18.28 0.76
C LEU A 86 -28.03 -19.15 1.10
N TRP A 87 -27.82 -20.11 1.98
CA TRP A 87 -28.86 -20.89 2.59
C TRP A 87 -28.98 -20.50 4.06
N THR A 88 -30.12 -19.91 4.45
CA THR A 88 -30.37 -19.46 5.83
C THR A 88 -31.09 -20.49 6.67
N GLY A 89 -31.68 -21.52 6.01
CA GLY A 89 -32.45 -22.56 6.69
C GLY A 89 -33.85 -22.13 7.16
N THR A 90 -34.19 -20.84 7.06
CA THR A 90 -35.42 -20.28 7.61
C THR A 90 -36.58 -20.27 6.62
N ASP A 91 -36.33 -20.02 5.35
CA ASP A 91 -37.34 -19.85 4.30
C ASP A 91 -37.34 -20.98 3.26
N GLY A 92 -36.37 -21.89 3.32
CA GLY A 92 -36.24 -23.00 2.38
C GLY A 92 -35.85 -22.58 0.96
N VAL A 93 -35.24 -21.40 0.79
CA VAL A 93 -34.90 -20.79 -0.50
C VAL A 93 -33.40 -20.55 -0.60
N LEU A 94 -32.84 -20.74 -1.79
CA LEU A 94 -31.45 -20.37 -2.11
C LEU A 94 -31.40 -18.92 -2.59
N HIS A 95 -30.73 -18.04 -1.84
CA HIS A 95 -30.52 -16.66 -2.24
C HIS A 95 -29.21 -16.51 -3.03
N PRO A 96 -29.24 -16.15 -4.32
CA PRO A 96 -28.02 -15.84 -5.05
C PRO A 96 -27.26 -14.72 -4.34
N VAL A 97 -25.96 -14.89 -4.09
CA VAL A 97 -25.14 -13.89 -3.38
C VAL A 97 -24.27 -13.14 -4.38
N ARG A 98 -24.27 -11.80 -4.27
CA ARG A 98 -23.52 -10.93 -5.18
C ARG A 98 -22.01 -11.04 -4.98
N ASN A 99 -21.55 -11.22 -3.72
CA ASN A 99 -20.13 -11.30 -3.35
C ASN A 99 -19.94 -11.97 -1.98
N TYR A 100 -18.72 -12.38 -1.71
CA TYR A 100 -18.39 -13.11 -0.48
C TYR A 100 -18.56 -12.25 0.77
N ALA A 101 -18.20 -10.95 0.71
CA ALA A 101 -18.38 -10.05 1.86
C ALA A 101 -19.83 -9.97 2.28
N SER A 102 -20.77 -9.90 1.33
CA SER A 102 -22.19 -9.88 1.63
C SER A 102 -22.68 -11.19 2.26
N ALA A 103 -22.19 -12.33 1.77
CA ALA A 103 -22.52 -13.62 2.38
C ALA A 103 -22.12 -13.66 3.87
N ARG A 104 -20.91 -13.15 4.17
CA ARG A 104 -20.40 -13.07 5.55
C ARG A 104 -21.15 -12.06 6.41
N LEU A 105 -21.54 -10.90 5.85
CA LEU A 105 -22.34 -9.91 6.56
C LEU A 105 -23.72 -10.44 6.96
N ILE A 106 -24.30 -11.35 6.17
CA ILE A 106 -25.61 -11.98 6.44
C ILE A 106 -25.46 -13.17 7.38
N GLY A 107 -24.55 -14.12 7.05
CA GLY A 107 -24.39 -15.39 7.77
C GLY A 107 -23.36 -15.36 8.92
N GLY A 108 -22.69 -14.22 9.14
CA GLY A 108 -21.73 -14.05 10.23
C GLY A 108 -20.36 -14.68 10.02
N SER A 109 -19.52 -14.60 11.06
CA SER A 109 -18.12 -15.08 11.05
C SER A 109 -17.99 -16.59 10.92
N ASP A 110 -18.98 -17.34 11.33
CA ASP A 110 -18.95 -18.81 11.32
C ASP A 110 -19.54 -19.44 10.06
N LEU A 111 -19.94 -18.60 9.08
CA LEU A 111 -20.51 -19.06 7.81
C LEU A 111 -19.53 -20.00 7.09
N LYS A 112 -19.98 -21.25 6.88
CA LYS A 112 -19.20 -22.29 6.20
C LYS A 112 -19.56 -22.34 4.71
N SER A 113 -18.56 -22.50 3.85
CA SER A 113 -18.74 -22.80 2.44
C SER A 113 -18.90 -24.31 2.23
N VAL A 114 -19.88 -24.70 1.40
CA VAL A 114 -20.10 -26.10 0.98
C VAL A 114 -20.21 -26.16 -0.53
N ASP A 115 -19.33 -26.94 -1.14
CA ASP A 115 -19.36 -27.19 -2.58
C ASP A 115 -20.36 -28.30 -2.91
N VAL A 116 -21.28 -28.02 -3.84
CA VAL A 116 -22.31 -28.95 -4.27
C VAL A 116 -22.38 -29.02 -5.80
N SER A 117 -22.93 -30.12 -6.32
CA SER A 117 -23.23 -30.22 -7.75
C SER A 117 -24.57 -29.56 -8.12
N THR A 118 -24.75 -29.20 -9.36
CA THR A 118 -26.03 -28.71 -9.87
C THR A 118 -27.19 -29.67 -9.57
N ALA A 119 -26.92 -30.99 -9.58
CA ALA A 119 -27.91 -32.00 -9.26
C ALA A 119 -28.46 -31.85 -7.82
N SER A 120 -27.63 -31.42 -6.85
CA SER A 120 -28.04 -31.19 -5.47
C SER A 120 -28.98 -30.00 -5.28
N LEU A 121 -29.03 -29.09 -6.24
CA LEU A 121 -29.81 -27.85 -6.21
C LEU A 121 -31.10 -27.89 -7.04
N ARG A 122 -31.34 -28.99 -7.79
CA ARG A 122 -32.38 -29.08 -8.84
C ARG A 122 -33.79 -28.75 -8.34
N ASP A 123 -34.12 -29.19 -7.14
CA ASP A 123 -35.49 -29.09 -6.60
C ASP A 123 -35.62 -28.05 -5.50
N VAL A 124 -34.69 -27.08 -5.46
CA VAL A 124 -34.69 -26.04 -4.44
C VAL A 124 -35.04 -24.70 -5.08
N PRO A 125 -36.06 -24.00 -4.54
CA PRO A 125 -36.46 -22.72 -5.10
C PRO A 125 -35.33 -21.68 -4.90
N VAL A 126 -35.18 -20.82 -5.92
CA VAL A 126 -34.20 -19.71 -5.90
C VAL A 126 -34.96 -18.41 -5.67
N GLY A 127 -34.53 -17.68 -4.64
CA GLY A 127 -35.12 -16.42 -4.24
C GLY A 127 -34.45 -15.20 -4.86
N THR A 128 -34.74 -14.05 -4.28
CA THR A 128 -34.15 -12.79 -4.73
C THR A 128 -32.65 -12.73 -4.41
N PRO A 129 -31.84 -12.12 -5.31
CA PRO A 129 -30.41 -11.92 -5.04
C PRO A 129 -30.19 -11.04 -3.80
N ALA A 130 -29.35 -11.51 -2.89
CA ALA A 130 -28.93 -10.77 -1.70
C ALA A 130 -27.52 -10.21 -1.86
N GLY A 131 -27.21 -9.13 -1.15
CA GLY A 131 -25.87 -8.58 -1.06
C GLY A 131 -25.72 -7.18 -1.64
N ILE A 132 -24.60 -6.56 -1.26
CA ILE A 132 -24.23 -5.18 -1.56
C ILE A 132 -23.51 -5.14 -2.92
N PRO A 133 -24.00 -4.41 -3.92
CA PRO A 133 -23.28 -4.21 -5.17
C PRO A 133 -21.93 -3.55 -4.94
N GLY A 134 -20.85 -4.11 -5.52
CA GLY A 134 -19.51 -3.54 -5.40
C GLY A 134 -18.80 -3.80 -4.07
N ALA A 135 -19.37 -4.59 -3.15
CA ALA A 135 -18.61 -5.10 -2.00
C ALA A 135 -17.59 -6.16 -2.46
N PRO A 136 -16.49 -6.40 -1.70
CA PRO A 136 -15.40 -7.25 -2.15
C PRO A 136 -15.81 -8.73 -2.22
N ASP A 137 -15.29 -9.42 -3.25
CA ASP A 137 -15.42 -10.87 -3.40
C ASP A 137 -14.41 -11.65 -2.55
N THR A 138 -13.30 -11.00 -2.18
CA THR A 138 -12.24 -11.55 -1.35
C THR A 138 -12.16 -10.79 -0.04
N LEU A 139 -12.07 -11.52 1.06
CA LEU A 139 -11.83 -10.96 2.39
C LEU A 139 -10.57 -11.60 2.94
N PRO A 140 -9.61 -10.81 3.41
CA PRO A 140 -8.45 -11.38 4.11
C PRO A 140 -8.91 -12.00 5.43
N ASP A 141 -8.37 -13.16 5.75
CA ASP A 141 -8.53 -13.70 7.10
C ASP A 141 -7.87 -12.76 8.13
N PRO A 142 -8.31 -12.70 9.40
CA PRO A 142 -7.69 -11.86 10.43
C PRO A 142 -6.18 -12.04 10.55
N GLY A 143 -5.68 -13.28 10.47
CA GLY A 143 -4.24 -13.60 10.48
C GLY A 143 -3.49 -13.24 9.18
N ARG A 144 -4.18 -12.73 8.17
CA ARG A 144 -3.61 -12.30 6.88
C ARG A 144 -3.74 -10.80 6.63
N LEU A 145 -4.06 -10.03 7.67
CA LEU A 145 -4.02 -8.58 7.57
C LEU A 145 -2.56 -8.08 7.55
N ASP A 146 -2.30 -7.09 6.71
CA ASP A 146 -1.03 -6.40 6.64
C ASP A 146 -1.05 -5.23 7.61
N THR A 147 -0.21 -5.32 8.66
CA THR A 147 -0.10 -4.34 9.75
C THR A 147 1.19 -3.53 9.68
N GLY A 148 1.96 -3.68 8.61
CA GLY A 148 3.23 -2.98 8.42
C GLY A 148 3.06 -1.50 8.07
N ALA A 149 4.20 -0.85 7.81
CA ALA A 149 4.24 0.53 7.38
C ALA A 149 3.52 0.74 6.04
N TRP A 150 2.86 1.88 5.91
CA TRP A 150 2.31 2.32 4.64
C TRP A 150 3.35 3.14 3.87
N HIS A 151 3.30 3.04 2.55
CA HIS A 151 4.23 3.80 1.71
C HIS A 151 3.46 4.57 0.64
N MET A 152 3.81 5.84 0.47
CA MET A 152 3.43 6.62 -0.70
C MET A 152 4.69 6.84 -1.53
N CYS A 153 4.75 6.21 -2.68
CA CYS A 153 5.94 6.15 -3.53
C CYS A 153 5.73 6.95 -4.82
N VAL A 154 6.79 7.60 -5.28
CA VAL A 154 6.83 8.25 -6.59
C VAL A 154 8.07 7.78 -7.35
N THR A 155 7.90 7.40 -8.62
CA THR A 155 9.03 7.02 -9.48
C THR A 155 9.66 8.27 -10.08
N GLY A 156 10.93 8.18 -10.49
CA GLY A 156 11.52 9.21 -11.34
C GLY A 156 10.81 9.29 -12.70
N PRO A 157 11.05 10.36 -13.48
CA PRO A 157 10.40 10.55 -14.79
C PRO A 157 10.68 9.40 -15.78
N ASP A 158 11.81 8.72 -15.63
CA ASP A 158 12.19 7.54 -16.45
C ASP A 158 11.68 6.20 -15.87
N GLY A 159 11.00 6.23 -14.73
CA GLY A 159 10.52 5.05 -14.00
C GLY A 159 9.07 4.74 -14.34
N ALA A 160 8.82 3.97 -15.40
CA ALA A 160 7.51 3.33 -15.58
C ALA A 160 7.36 2.16 -14.63
N LEU A 161 6.28 2.12 -13.84
CA LEU A 161 5.85 0.86 -13.24
C LEU A 161 5.45 -0.06 -14.39
N PRO A 162 5.96 -1.30 -14.47
CA PRO A 162 5.47 -2.27 -15.42
C PRO A 162 4.03 -2.63 -15.04
N THR A 163 3.07 -1.86 -15.53
CA THR A 163 1.65 -2.18 -15.41
C THR A 163 1.25 -3.06 -16.55
N THR A 164 0.56 -4.14 -16.26
CA THR A 164 0.10 -5.14 -17.23
C THR A 164 -1.00 -4.64 -18.17
N SER A 165 -1.40 -3.37 -18.11
CA SER A 165 -2.49 -2.84 -18.91
C SER A 165 -2.32 -1.34 -19.20
N GLY A 166 -1.79 -1.04 -20.37
CA GLY A 166 -1.74 0.31 -20.91
C GLY A 166 -0.57 1.14 -20.39
N GLY A 167 0.43 1.32 -21.24
CA GLY A 167 1.61 2.12 -20.94
C GLY A 167 1.22 3.49 -20.40
N ILE A 168 1.89 3.89 -19.33
CA ILE A 168 1.87 5.28 -18.90
C ILE A 168 2.38 6.10 -20.10
N PRO A 169 1.63 7.09 -20.58
CA PRO A 169 2.11 7.94 -21.66
C PRO A 169 3.45 8.52 -21.29
N ASP A 170 4.35 8.55 -22.26
CA ASP A 170 5.68 9.13 -22.17
C ASP A 170 5.65 10.41 -21.31
N ALA A 171 6.15 10.30 -20.09
CA ALA A 171 6.10 11.40 -19.15
C ALA A 171 7.16 12.40 -19.56
N GLY A 172 6.76 13.49 -20.18
CA GLY A 172 7.66 14.61 -20.45
C GLY A 172 8.37 15.05 -19.16
N VAL A 173 9.54 15.67 -19.31
CA VAL A 173 10.48 16.05 -18.22
C VAL A 173 9.83 16.79 -17.03
N ASP A 174 8.64 17.35 -17.24
CA ASP A 174 7.87 18.11 -16.24
C ASP A 174 6.69 17.34 -15.61
N ARG A 175 6.45 16.08 -15.98
CA ARG A 175 5.38 15.29 -15.38
C ARG A 175 5.91 14.46 -14.20
N PRO A 176 5.14 14.37 -13.11
CA PRO A 176 5.50 13.45 -12.04
C PRO A 176 5.52 12.02 -12.57
N GLY A 177 6.46 11.23 -12.09
CA GLY A 177 6.45 9.79 -12.29
C GLY A 177 5.22 9.13 -11.65
N ALA A 178 5.06 7.83 -11.87
CA ALA A 178 3.94 7.09 -11.32
C ALA A 178 3.91 7.17 -9.79
N THR A 179 2.74 7.49 -9.26
CA THR A 179 2.49 7.56 -7.82
C THR A 179 1.77 6.30 -7.37
N THR A 180 2.37 5.58 -6.43
CA THR A 180 1.87 4.30 -5.92
C THR A 180 1.69 4.35 -4.41
N ILE A 181 0.53 3.89 -3.93
CA ILE A 181 0.30 3.67 -2.49
C ILE A 181 0.44 2.19 -2.16
N VAL A 182 1.16 1.87 -1.09
CA VAL A 182 1.33 0.51 -0.56
C VAL A 182 0.66 0.43 0.80
N ALA A 183 -0.32 -0.46 0.92
CA ALA A 183 -1.14 -0.58 2.13
C ALA A 183 -0.60 -1.68 3.05
N GLY A 184 0.30 -1.31 3.97
CA GLY A 184 0.77 -2.16 5.07
C GLY A 184 1.63 -3.36 4.68
N ALA A 185 1.92 -3.55 3.39
CA ALA A 185 2.79 -4.63 2.95
C ALA A 185 4.26 -4.34 3.31
N PRO A 186 5.03 -5.33 3.79
CA PRO A 186 6.45 -5.16 4.03
C PRO A 186 7.19 -4.92 2.71
N LEU A 187 8.05 -3.93 2.70
CA LEU A 187 8.93 -3.60 1.57
C LEU A 187 10.37 -3.51 2.03
N ASP A 188 11.26 -4.04 1.22
CA ASP A 188 12.69 -3.77 1.38
C ASP A 188 12.94 -2.32 0.98
N SER A 189 13.39 -1.51 1.93
CA SER A 189 13.60 -0.09 1.74
C SER A 189 14.94 0.36 2.31
N GLN A 190 15.54 1.36 1.69
CA GLN A 190 16.76 2.00 2.15
C GLN A 190 16.41 3.40 2.65
N ASP A 191 16.77 3.71 3.90
CA ASP A 191 16.60 5.08 4.46
C ASP A 191 17.46 6.07 3.66
N VAL A 192 16.91 7.25 3.37
CA VAL A 192 17.65 8.33 2.70
C VAL A 192 18.78 8.85 3.60
N GLY A 193 18.64 8.68 4.92
CA GLY A 193 19.61 9.18 5.92
C GLY A 193 19.26 10.58 6.44
N GLY A 194 19.75 10.84 7.63
CA GLY A 194 19.45 12.10 8.33
C GLY A 194 20.28 13.31 7.89
N ASP A 195 21.37 13.08 7.18
CA ASP A 195 22.31 14.06 6.61
C ASP A 195 22.06 14.36 5.13
N ARG A 196 21.10 13.67 4.51
CA ARG A 196 20.75 13.81 3.10
C ARG A 196 19.32 14.29 2.91
N GLY A 197 19.08 14.91 1.76
CA GLY A 197 17.74 15.37 1.36
C GLY A 197 17.51 15.21 -0.13
N VAL A 198 16.26 15.01 -0.52
CA VAL A 198 15.87 14.89 -1.92
C VAL A 198 15.11 16.14 -2.35
N LEU A 199 15.56 16.76 -3.43
CA LEU A 199 14.85 17.89 -4.04
C LEU A 199 13.68 17.39 -4.87
N VAL A 200 12.50 17.90 -4.57
CA VAL A 200 11.29 17.56 -5.32
C VAL A 200 10.53 18.82 -5.73
N ARG A 201 9.73 18.73 -6.79
CA ARG A 201 8.92 19.83 -7.31
C ARG A 201 7.45 19.38 -7.38
N GLY A 202 6.60 20.11 -6.70
CA GLY A 202 5.16 19.88 -6.68
C GLY A 202 4.45 20.33 -7.96
N PRO A 203 3.14 19.99 -8.10
CA PRO A 203 2.35 20.38 -9.27
C PRO A 203 2.19 21.89 -9.44
N ASP A 204 2.26 22.65 -8.36
CA ASP A 204 2.24 24.11 -8.31
C ASP A 204 3.60 24.75 -8.62
N ARG A 205 4.58 23.92 -9.03
CA ARG A 205 5.98 24.31 -9.27
C ARG A 205 6.73 24.79 -8.02
N THR A 206 6.17 24.62 -6.84
CA THR A 206 6.91 24.85 -5.59
C THR A 206 7.93 23.74 -5.40
N GLU A 207 9.17 24.14 -5.09
CA GLU A 207 10.25 23.21 -4.79
C GLU A 207 10.33 22.95 -3.30
N TYR A 208 10.59 21.71 -2.94
CA TYR A 208 10.69 21.25 -1.56
C TYR A 208 11.96 20.45 -1.37
N LEU A 209 12.54 20.56 -0.20
CA LEU A 209 13.51 19.61 0.31
C LEU A 209 12.77 18.55 1.13
N VAL A 210 12.81 17.31 0.68
CA VAL A 210 12.32 16.16 1.47
C VAL A 210 13.42 15.69 2.39
N TRP A 211 13.21 15.85 3.68
CA TRP A 211 14.19 15.52 4.72
C TRP A 211 13.52 14.87 5.92
N ARG A 212 13.99 13.68 6.32
CA ARG A 212 13.45 12.90 7.47
C ARG A 212 11.92 12.78 7.51
N GLY A 213 11.31 12.52 6.36
CA GLY A 213 9.84 12.39 6.26
C GLY A 213 9.07 13.71 6.27
N SER A 214 9.76 14.84 6.27
CA SER A 214 9.16 16.17 6.18
C SER A 214 9.38 16.80 4.80
N ARG A 215 8.45 17.64 4.37
CA ARG A 215 8.58 18.51 3.20
C ARG A 215 8.86 19.95 3.66
N LEU A 216 10.03 20.49 3.27
CA LEU A 216 10.46 21.85 3.60
C LEU A 216 10.42 22.68 2.32
N ALA A 217 9.50 23.64 2.21
CA ALA A 217 9.37 24.48 1.03
C ALA A 217 10.59 25.39 0.88
N LEU A 218 11.19 25.42 -0.30
CA LEU A 218 12.26 26.36 -0.65
C LEU A 218 11.66 27.69 -1.10
N ASP A 219 11.99 28.74 -0.36
CA ASP A 219 11.52 30.09 -0.67
C ASP A 219 12.23 30.63 -1.92
N ARG A 220 11.42 31.05 -2.91
CA ARG A 220 11.95 31.56 -4.19
C ARG A 220 12.48 32.97 -4.08
N ASP A 221 11.81 33.80 -3.28
CA ASP A 221 12.13 35.24 -3.20
C ASP A 221 13.47 35.47 -2.54
N SER A 222 13.87 34.60 -1.61
CA SER A 222 15.17 34.60 -0.95
C SER A 222 16.24 33.75 -1.65
N ASP A 223 15.90 33.19 -2.83
CA ASP A 223 16.80 32.29 -3.57
C ASP A 223 17.37 31.13 -2.73
N ALA A 224 16.52 30.57 -1.86
CA ALA A 224 16.91 29.52 -0.91
C ALA A 224 17.58 28.31 -1.57
N ARG A 225 17.21 27.97 -2.80
CA ARG A 225 17.81 26.89 -3.56
C ARG A 225 19.30 27.10 -3.80
N ASN A 226 19.68 28.27 -4.30
CA ASN A 226 21.09 28.60 -4.54
C ASN A 226 21.84 28.84 -3.23
N ALA A 227 21.18 29.48 -2.25
CA ALA A 227 21.72 29.72 -0.92
C ALA A 227 22.17 28.43 -0.21
N LEU A 228 21.41 27.35 -0.39
CA LEU A 228 21.71 26.04 0.21
C LEU A 228 22.63 25.15 -0.65
N GLY A 229 23.10 25.66 -1.78
CA GLY A 229 24.00 24.93 -2.68
C GLY A 229 23.32 23.93 -3.62
N TYR A 230 22.00 24.05 -3.82
CA TYR A 230 21.22 23.11 -4.66
C TYR A 230 21.00 23.63 -6.10
N GLY A 231 21.70 24.70 -6.51
CA GLY A 231 21.48 25.34 -7.82
C GLY A 231 21.65 24.41 -9.02
N SER A 232 22.62 23.48 -8.96
CA SER A 232 22.88 22.50 -10.02
C SER A 232 22.02 21.24 -9.94
N GLU A 233 21.31 21.03 -8.84
CA GLU A 233 20.53 19.80 -8.62
C GLU A 233 19.20 19.85 -9.36
N GLN A 234 18.78 18.74 -9.94
CA GLN A 234 17.49 18.64 -10.60
C GLN A 234 16.40 18.21 -9.62
N ALA A 235 15.39 19.05 -9.41
CA ALA A 235 14.25 18.71 -8.59
C ALA A 235 13.36 17.68 -9.30
N MET A 236 13.10 16.55 -8.64
CA MET A 236 12.23 15.48 -9.15
C MET A 236 10.76 15.93 -9.10
N PRO A 237 10.02 15.91 -10.22
CA PRO A 237 8.60 16.23 -10.20
C PRO A 237 7.83 15.14 -9.44
N VAL A 238 6.96 15.57 -8.51
CA VAL A 238 6.16 14.68 -7.66
C VAL A 238 4.68 15.08 -7.67
N SER A 239 3.81 14.13 -7.34
CA SER A 239 2.38 14.37 -7.23
C SER A 239 2.00 15.06 -5.91
N ALA A 240 0.80 15.65 -5.87
CA ALA A 240 0.23 16.18 -4.63
C ALA A 240 0.04 15.06 -3.58
N ALA A 241 -0.36 13.86 -4.00
CA ALA A 241 -0.51 12.71 -3.11
C ALA A 241 0.77 12.37 -2.34
N PHE A 242 1.91 12.41 -3.03
CA PHE A 242 3.21 12.18 -2.39
C PHE A 242 3.54 13.27 -1.38
N LEU A 243 3.34 14.55 -1.75
CA LEU A 243 3.58 15.67 -0.83
C LEU A 243 2.68 15.62 0.41
N ASP A 244 1.42 15.21 0.26
CA ASP A 244 0.45 15.12 1.35
C ASP A 244 0.72 13.95 2.30
N ALA A 245 1.50 12.96 1.86
CA ALA A 245 1.98 11.87 2.70
C ALA A 245 3.17 12.27 3.59
N LEU A 246 3.86 13.38 3.28
CA LEU A 246 4.97 13.90 4.06
C LEU A 246 4.46 14.90 5.13
N ALA A 247 5.16 14.94 6.27
CA ALA A 247 4.88 15.95 7.28
C ALA A 247 5.20 17.35 6.74
N PRO A 248 4.29 18.34 6.89
CA PRO A 248 4.61 19.72 6.54
C PRO A 248 5.63 20.28 7.55
N GLY A 249 6.76 20.74 7.04
CA GLY A 249 7.77 21.44 7.82
C GLY A 249 7.78 22.94 7.53
N PRO A 250 8.58 23.72 8.27
CA PRO A 250 8.72 25.15 8.03
C PRO A 250 9.37 25.41 6.66
N ALA A 251 9.03 26.57 6.09
CA ALA A 251 9.68 27.00 4.85
C ALA A 251 11.16 27.32 5.09
N LEU A 252 12.02 26.92 4.16
CA LEU A 252 13.44 27.25 4.14
C LEU A 252 13.58 28.68 3.59
N LYS A 253 13.55 29.64 4.49
CA LYS A 253 13.73 31.06 4.21
C LYS A 253 14.60 31.68 5.29
N PRO A 254 15.31 32.79 4.98
CA PRO A 254 16.07 33.48 6.01
C PRO A 254 15.14 34.02 7.11
N PRO A 255 15.61 34.12 8.37
CA PRO A 255 14.83 34.74 9.42
C PRO A 255 14.59 36.23 9.11
N GLU A 256 13.45 36.75 9.56
CA GLU A 256 13.13 38.16 9.40
C GLU A 256 14.06 39.02 10.25
N VAL A 257 14.59 40.07 9.63
CA VAL A 257 15.53 41.01 10.27
C VAL A 257 14.96 42.43 10.18
N PRO A 258 14.19 42.86 11.19
CA PRO A 258 13.68 44.22 11.24
C PRO A 258 14.82 45.25 11.29
N GLY A 259 14.77 46.24 10.36
CA GLY A 259 15.84 47.26 10.27
C GLY A 259 17.10 46.78 9.59
N ARG A 260 17.00 45.75 8.71
CA ARG A 260 18.13 45.28 7.90
C ARG A 260 18.78 46.44 7.15
N GLY A 261 20.12 46.53 7.22
CA GLY A 261 20.90 47.62 6.66
C GLY A 261 21.09 48.85 7.56
N GLU A 262 20.33 48.99 8.63
CA GLU A 262 20.56 50.07 9.62
C GLU A 262 21.95 49.94 10.23
N LYS A 263 22.51 51.10 10.63
CA LYS A 263 23.84 51.17 11.26
C LYS A 263 23.86 50.41 12.59
N GLY A 264 24.76 49.45 12.71
CA GLY A 264 25.00 48.64 13.90
C GLY A 264 26.15 49.18 14.77
N PRO A 265 26.47 48.50 15.87
CA PRO A 265 27.64 48.80 16.71
C PRO A 265 28.95 48.49 16.00
N VAL A 266 30.05 49.02 16.50
CA VAL A 266 31.41 48.62 16.09
C VAL A 266 31.69 47.23 16.65
N ILE A 267 31.93 46.24 15.78
CA ILE A 267 32.20 44.86 16.20
C ILE A 267 33.56 44.44 15.63
N GLY A 268 34.46 43.97 16.48
CA GLY A 268 35.82 43.61 16.08
C GLY A 268 36.64 44.78 15.51
N GLY A 269 36.35 46.00 15.96
CA GLY A 269 37.03 47.21 15.51
C GLY A 269 36.50 47.83 14.21
N GLU A 270 35.49 47.22 13.57
CA GLU A 270 34.93 47.70 12.31
C GLU A 270 33.45 48.05 12.43
N PRO A 271 32.96 49.05 11.64
CA PRO A 271 31.53 49.34 11.55
C PRO A 271 30.72 48.11 11.09
N SER A 272 29.50 47.99 11.56
CA SER A 272 28.58 46.93 11.16
C SER A 272 27.22 47.47 10.79
N ALA A 273 26.43 46.64 10.12
CA ALA A 273 25.02 46.87 9.79
C ALA A 273 24.16 45.72 10.28
N VAL A 274 22.94 46.03 10.69
CA VAL A 274 21.93 45.05 11.06
C VAL A 274 21.69 44.12 9.87
N GLY A 275 21.64 42.81 10.10
CA GLY A 275 21.55 41.79 9.05
C GLY A 275 22.88 41.20 8.60
N GLN A 276 24.03 41.74 9.06
CA GLN A 276 25.32 41.12 8.79
C GLN A 276 25.57 39.89 9.66
N LEU A 277 26.29 38.91 9.09
CA LEU A 277 26.69 37.67 9.76
C LEU A 277 28.10 37.78 10.32
N PHE A 278 28.27 37.20 11.49
CA PHE A 278 29.55 37.06 12.19
C PHE A 278 29.83 35.58 12.46
N GLN A 279 31.09 35.21 12.27
CA GLN A 279 31.57 33.87 12.58
C GLN A 279 32.54 33.92 13.74
N VAL A 280 32.29 33.11 14.75
CA VAL A 280 33.18 32.93 15.89
C VAL A 280 33.75 31.53 15.84
N SER A 281 35.06 31.41 15.71
CA SER A 281 35.77 30.14 15.72
C SER A 281 36.33 29.90 17.13
N VAL A 282 36.01 28.73 17.70
CA VAL A 282 36.51 28.29 18.99
C VAL A 282 37.61 27.26 18.75
N PRO A 283 38.81 27.44 19.29
CA PRO A 283 39.90 26.48 19.18
C PRO A 283 39.41 25.08 19.65
N GLY A 284 39.47 24.08 18.77
CA GLY A 284 38.99 22.71 19.04
C GLY A 284 37.48 22.50 19.00
N GLY A 285 36.66 23.55 18.78
CA GLY A 285 35.21 23.50 18.88
C GLY A 285 34.40 23.86 17.62
N GLY A 286 35.03 24.06 16.48
CA GLY A 286 34.35 24.47 15.26
C GLY A 286 33.91 25.93 15.22
N SER A 287 33.15 26.33 14.18
CA SER A 287 32.69 27.71 13.97
C SER A 287 31.19 27.83 14.25
N THR A 288 30.80 28.91 14.91
CA THR A 288 29.40 29.28 15.15
C THR A 288 29.04 30.56 14.40
N TYR A 289 27.85 30.63 13.84
CA TYR A 289 27.35 31.80 13.13
C TYR A 289 26.41 32.62 14.00
N HIS A 290 26.50 33.94 13.86
CA HIS A 290 25.69 34.89 14.59
C HIS A 290 25.18 35.98 13.64
N LEU A 291 23.90 36.29 13.75
CA LEU A 291 23.24 37.34 12.99
C LEU A 291 23.15 38.61 13.85
N LEU A 292 23.57 39.74 13.33
CA LEU A 292 23.37 41.02 14.00
C LEU A 292 21.96 41.51 13.81
N ARG A 293 21.23 41.58 14.92
CA ARG A 293 19.92 42.23 15.03
C ARG A 293 20.06 43.55 15.79
N LYS A 294 18.97 44.32 15.87
CA LYS A 294 18.96 45.60 16.64
C LYS A 294 19.31 45.43 18.11
N ASP A 295 18.96 44.28 18.68
CA ASP A 295 19.17 43.92 20.09
C ASP A 295 20.50 43.21 20.35
N GLY A 296 21.28 42.90 19.30
CA GLY A 296 22.58 42.27 19.40
C GLY A 296 22.75 41.03 18.51
N LEU A 297 23.82 40.26 18.82
CA LEU A 297 24.18 39.05 18.10
C LEU A 297 23.35 37.85 18.57
N VAL A 298 22.63 37.21 17.63
CA VAL A 298 21.79 36.02 17.85
C VAL A 298 22.42 34.81 17.14
N PRO A 299 22.56 33.66 17.80
CA PRO A 299 23.13 32.48 17.18
C PRO A 299 22.23 31.94 16.07
N LEU A 300 22.86 31.47 14.99
CA LEU A 300 22.20 30.78 13.87
C LEU A 300 22.79 29.39 13.68
N SER A 301 21.97 28.48 13.17
CA SER A 301 22.43 27.22 12.59
C SER A 301 23.19 27.47 11.27
N GLY A 302 23.98 26.50 10.82
CA GLY A 302 24.66 26.59 9.52
C GLY A 302 23.68 26.70 8.33
N LEU A 303 22.52 26.08 8.45
CA LEU A 303 21.44 26.20 7.45
C LEU A 303 20.90 27.63 7.38
N GLU A 304 20.55 28.23 8.54
CA GLU A 304 20.04 29.59 8.60
C GLU A 304 21.09 30.62 8.15
N ALA A 305 22.35 30.37 8.48
CA ALA A 305 23.45 31.22 8.03
C ALA A 305 23.59 31.18 6.50
N ALA A 306 23.51 30.00 5.88
CA ALA A 306 23.55 29.87 4.44
C ALA A 306 22.36 30.60 3.77
N LEU A 307 21.14 30.46 4.32
CA LEU A 307 19.97 31.18 3.82
C LEU A 307 20.12 32.71 3.91
N VAL A 308 20.67 33.23 4.99
CA VAL A 308 20.91 34.68 5.15
C VAL A 308 21.99 35.18 4.18
N LEU A 309 23.07 34.41 4.00
CA LEU A 309 24.17 34.80 3.10
C LEU A 309 23.76 34.75 1.62
N GLY A 310 22.85 33.83 1.27
CA GLY A 310 22.35 33.71 -0.11
C GLY A 310 21.16 34.62 -0.44
N ASP A 311 20.59 35.31 0.57
CA ASP A 311 19.41 36.17 0.37
C ASP A 311 19.77 37.47 -0.36
N PRO A 312 19.18 37.73 -1.57
CA PRO A 312 19.39 38.97 -2.31
C PRO A 312 19.07 40.25 -1.51
N ALA A 313 18.08 40.20 -0.63
CA ALA A 313 17.72 41.34 0.20
C ALA A 313 18.80 41.61 1.27
N THR A 314 19.40 40.55 1.82
CA THR A 314 20.56 40.69 2.73
C THR A 314 21.77 41.29 2.00
N GLN A 315 22.07 40.83 0.78
CA GLN A 315 23.12 41.38 -0.05
C GLN A 315 22.92 42.88 -0.31
N LYS A 316 21.71 43.24 -0.74
CA LYS A 316 21.40 44.64 -1.07
C LYS A 316 21.47 45.56 0.15
N ASP A 317 20.79 45.20 1.22
CA ASP A 317 20.56 46.11 2.34
C ASP A 317 21.67 46.07 3.38
N ALA A 318 22.11 44.87 3.83
CA ALA A 318 23.09 44.73 4.89
C ALA A 318 24.54 44.81 4.38
N TYR A 319 24.78 44.38 3.14
CA TYR A 319 26.10 44.37 2.51
C TYR A 319 26.27 45.41 1.38
N GLN A 320 25.25 46.26 1.16
CA GLN A 320 25.30 47.37 0.19
C GLN A 320 25.67 46.90 -1.24
N GLY A 321 25.10 45.74 -1.65
CA GLY A 321 25.33 45.11 -2.97
C GLY A 321 26.60 44.28 -3.08
N ARG A 322 27.48 44.26 -2.07
CA ARG A 322 28.66 43.39 -2.04
C ARG A 322 28.26 41.95 -1.74
N SER A 323 29.10 40.99 -2.13
CA SER A 323 28.87 39.57 -1.78
C SER A 323 28.80 39.42 -0.25
N PRO A 324 27.73 38.80 0.30
CA PRO A 324 27.61 38.57 1.72
C PRO A 324 28.63 37.54 2.20
N GLU A 325 29.37 37.89 3.24
CA GLU A 325 30.32 36.98 3.89
C GLU A 325 30.18 37.08 5.41
N ALA A 326 30.37 35.95 6.11
CA ALA A 326 30.37 35.93 7.54
C ALA A 326 31.72 36.46 8.05
N ARG A 327 31.68 37.61 8.72
CA ARG A 327 32.91 38.25 9.24
C ARG A 327 33.42 37.51 10.48
N ALA A 328 34.69 37.09 10.42
CA ALA A 328 35.32 36.43 11.56
C ALA A 328 35.57 37.42 12.70
N VAL A 329 35.15 37.07 13.92
CA VAL A 329 35.33 37.87 15.13
C VAL A 329 35.74 37.00 16.33
N GLY A 330 36.38 37.59 17.29
CA GLY A 330 36.77 36.91 18.53
C GLY A 330 35.57 36.65 19.47
N ALA A 331 35.73 35.72 20.39
CA ALA A 331 34.74 35.41 21.42
C ALA A 331 34.37 36.62 22.32
N ASP A 332 35.28 37.58 22.48
CA ASP A 332 35.04 38.82 23.22
C ASP A 332 33.98 39.70 22.55
N ALA A 333 34.00 39.81 21.22
CA ALA A 333 33.00 40.54 20.46
C ALA A 333 31.60 39.94 20.65
N LEU A 334 31.51 38.60 20.65
CA LEU A 334 30.27 37.91 20.95
C LEU A 334 29.77 38.21 22.37
N ARG A 335 30.62 38.12 23.35
CA ARG A 335 30.26 38.38 24.76
C ARG A 335 29.73 39.80 24.95
N THR A 336 30.38 40.79 24.31
CA THR A 336 30.03 42.20 24.44
C THR A 336 28.73 42.57 23.72
N HIS A 337 28.44 41.93 22.58
CA HIS A 337 27.31 42.28 21.70
C HIS A 337 26.22 41.25 21.64
N ARG A 338 26.18 40.26 22.53
CA ARG A 338 25.15 39.22 22.56
C ARG A 338 23.78 39.84 22.87
N ALA A 339 22.75 39.44 22.12
CA ALA A 339 21.37 39.84 22.40
C ALA A 339 20.93 39.37 23.79
N LYS A 340 20.21 40.24 24.51
CA LYS A 340 19.76 39.97 25.89
C LYS A 340 18.67 38.91 25.96
N GLU A 341 17.79 38.85 24.96
CA GLU A 341 16.79 37.81 24.80
C GLU A 341 17.18 36.94 23.63
N THR A 342 17.56 35.72 23.94
CA THR A 342 17.61 34.65 22.94
C THR A 342 16.17 34.16 22.75
N ALA A 343 15.31 34.96 22.14
CA ALA A 343 14.13 34.38 21.51
C ALA A 343 14.69 33.37 20.49
N ALA A 344 14.54 32.11 20.81
CA ALA A 344 14.90 31.05 19.90
C ALA A 344 14.28 31.40 18.55
N ALA A 345 15.09 31.79 17.57
CA ALA A 345 14.67 31.94 16.19
C ALA A 345 14.45 30.53 15.65
N GLY A 346 13.36 29.92 16.05
CA GLY A 346 13.00 28.59 15.70
C GLY A 346 11.56 28.35 16.08
N SER A 347 10.71 28.25 15.10
CA SER A 347 9.32 27.83 15.25
C SER A 347 9.24 26.64 16.19
N ALA A 348 8.55 26.79 17.29
CA ALA A 348 8.25 25.68 18.18
C ALA A 348 7.60 24.55 17.37
N GLY A 349 8.25 23.40 17.25
CA GLY A 349 7.63 22.16 16.85
C GLY A 349 8.16 21.41 15.63
N ALA A 350 8.91 22.04 14.72
CA ALA A 350 9.50 21.30 13.59
C ALA A 350 11.03 21.47 13.59
N GLU A 351 11.73 20.37 13.70
CA GLU A 351 13.20 20.36 13.64
C GLU A 351 13.68 20.72 12.23
N LEU A 352 14.42 21.82 12.08
CA LEU A 352 15.17 22.11 10.87
C LEU A 352 16.54 21.44 10.93
N PRO A 353 17.12 21.04 9.79
CA PRO A 353 18.49 20.57 9.76
C PRO A 353 19.46 21.67 10.23
N ARG A 354 20.46 21.30 11.01
CA ARG A 354 21.44 22.27 11.50
C ARG A 354 22.39 22.78 10.40
N THR A 355 22.63 21.95 9.41
CA THR A 355 23.43 22.28 8.21
C THR A 355 22.61 21.87 6.98
N PRO A 356 22.83 22.49 5.82
CA PRO A 356 22.17 22.05 4.59
C PRO A 356 22.43 20.56 4.36
N PRO A 357 21.39 19.70 4.27
CA PRO A 357 21.56 18.29 3.96
C PRO A 357 22.22 18.10 2.58
N ALA A 358 23.07 17.09 2.43
CA ALA A 358 23.64 16.77 1.14
C ALA A 358 22.54 16.35 0.16
N PRO A 359 22.51 16.89 -1.06
CA PRO A 359 21.49 16.51 -2.03
C PRO A 359 21.66 15.04 -2.45
N GLN A 360 20.55 14.34 -2.58
CA GLN A 360 20.51 12.97 -3.06
C GLN A 360 19.44 12.84 -4.13
N SER A 361 19.81 12.31 -5.30
CA SER A 361 18.86 11.90 -6.32
C SER A 361 18.42 10.46 -6.10
N ALA A 362 17.18 10.15 -6.44
CA ALA A 362 16.72 8.75 -6.45
C ALA A 362 17.45 7.99 -7.57
N PRO A 363 18.16 6.88 -7.27
CA PRO A 363 18.80 6.07 -8.29
C PRO A 363 17.79 5.53 -9.31
N ARG A 364 18.24 5.29 -10.56
CA ARG A 364 17.40 4.61 -11.55
C ARG A 364 16.94 3.26 -11.04
N GLY A 365 15.70 2.89 -11.32
CA GLY A 365 15.10 1.63 -10.85
C GLY A 365 14.64 1.67 -9.39
N THR A 366 14.62 2.87 -8.76
CA THR A 366 14.06 3.07 -7.42
C THR A 366 12.94 4.10 -7.43
N ALA A 367 12.06 4.02 -6.45
CA ALA A 367 11.06 5.03 -6.12
C ALA A 367 11.45 5.73 -4.83
N LEU A 368 11.20 7.04 -4.74
CA LEU A 368 11.23 7.77 -3.48
C LEU A 368 9.89 7.56 -2.78
N CYS A 369 9.93 7.10 -1.53
CA CYS A 369 8.74 6.82 -0.75
C CYS A 369 8.72 7.58 0.58
N ALA A 370 7.55 8.09 0.93
CA ALA A 370 7.20 8.43 2.30
C ALA A 370 6.72 7.14 2.99
N GLN A 371 7.53 6.58 3.86
CA GLN A 371 7.17 5.45 4.71
C GLN A 371 6.50 5.98 5.97
N VAL A 372 5.31 5.49 6.26
CA VAL A 372 4.48 5.95 7.36
C VAL A 372 4.16 4.78 8.29
N ASP A 373 4.72 4.82 9.47
CA ASP A 373 4.43 3.89 10.56
C ASP A 373 3.37 4.53 11.46
N GLY A 374 2.18 3.97 11.48
CA GLY A 374 1.10 4.39 12.37
C GLY A 374 1.24 3.71 13.75
N GLY A 375 1.02 4.46 14.81
CA GLY A 375 1.04 3.94 16.18
C GLY A 375 0.24 4.81 17.14
N ASP A 376 0.07 4.37 18.38
CA ASP A 376 -0.73 5.06 19.41
C ASP A 376 -0.18 6.45 19.78
N GLY A 377 1.11 6.71 19.48
CA GLY A 377 1.76 8.01 19.66
C GLY A 377 1.73 8.93 18.45
N GLY A 378 1.00 8.59 17.40
CA GLY A 378 0.94 9.31 16.14
C GLY A 378 1.67 8.63 14.99
N ALA A 379 1.70 9.27 13.82
CA ALA A 379 2.40 8.77 12.65
C ALA A 379 3.89 9.15 12.67
N ARG A 380 4.75 8.17 12.49
CA ARG A 380 6.18 8.39 12.25
C ARG A 380 6.44 8.27 10.76
N ILE A 381 6.96 9.33 10.15
CA ILE A 381 7.20 9.40 8.71
C ILE A 381 8.71 9.38 8.46
N ARG A 382 9.15 8.58 7.49
CA ARG A 382 10.55 8.49 7.02
C ARG A 382 10.60 8.59 5.51
N SER A 383 11.70 9.12 4.99
CA SER A 383 11.97 9.14 3.55
C SER A 383 12.84 7.95 3.18
N VAL A 384 12.36 7.08 2.33
CA VAL A 384 13.05 5.84 1.95
C VAL A 384 13.09 5.66 0.43
N LEU A 385 14.06 4.91 -0.05
CA LEU A 385 14.17 4.46 -1.44
C LEU A 385 13.75 2.99 -1.53
N VAL A 386 12.88 2.67 -2.46
CA VAL A 386 12.33 1.32 -2.67
C VAL A 386 12.62 0.88 -4.10
N PRO A 387 13.14 -0.34 -4.34
CA PRO A 387 13.31 -0.88 -5.68
C PRO A 387 11.96 -0.98 -6.42
N LEU A 388 11.89 -0.56 -7.68
CA LEU A 388 10.66 -0.65 -8.49
C LEU A 388 10.17 -2.09 -8.64
N THR A 389 11.07 -3.06 -8.62
CA THR A 389 10.75 -4.49 -8.66
C THR A 389 9.93 -4.96 -7.47
N ALA A 390 10.00 -4.26 -6.35
CA ALA A 390 9.18 -4.57 -5.16
C ALA A 390 7.74 -4.04 -5.30
N LEU A 391 7.51 -3.03 -6.14
CA LEU A 391 6.21 -2.41 -6.35
C LEU A 391 5.43 -3.04 -7.51
N ALA A 392 6.12 -3.44 -8.59
CA ALA A 392 5.54 -3.84 -9.86
C ALA A 392 4.60 -5.06 -9.84
N PRO A 393 4.94 -6.19 -9.14
CA PRO A 393 4.23 -7.46 -9.33
C PRO A 393 2.80 -7.47 -8.79
N VAL A 394 2.47 -6.54 -7.89
CA VAL A 394 1.20 -6.53 -7.15
C VAL A 394 0.48 -5.17 -7.22
N ALA A 395 0.94 -4.30 -8.14
CA ALA A 395 0.30 -2.99 -8.33
C ALA A 395 -1.02 -3.14 -9.10
N VAL A 396 -2.10 -2.69 -8.51
CA VAL A 396 -3.42 -2.62 -9.14
C VAL A 396 -3.64 -1.21 -9.66
N SER A 397 -3.84 -1.06 -10.98
CA SER A 397 -4.22 0.23 -11.57
C SER A 397 -5.54 0.71 -10.98
N GLN A 398 -5.58 1.98 -10.57
CA GLN A 398 -6.82 2.59 -10.10
C GLN A 398 -7.73 2.93 -11.29
N GLY A 399 -8.65 2.03 -11.58
CA GLY A 399 -9.74 2.25 -12.54
C GLY A 399 -11.03 2.66 -11.83
N THR A 400 -11.88 3.41 -12.52
CA THR A 400 -13.23 3.72 -12.04
C THR A 400 -14.19 2.60 -12.40
N ALA A 401 -14.26 1.54 -11.61
CA ALA A 401 -15.36 0.57 -11.69
C ALA A 401 -16.54 1.06 -10.83
N GLN A 402 -17.74 1.04 -11.36
CA GLN A 402 -18.95 1.39 -10.58
C GLN A 402 -19.34 0.21 -9.64
N PRO A 403 -19.84 0.46 -8.43
CA PRO A 403 -20.17 1.75 -7.78
C PRO A 403 -19.04 2.19 -6.82
N LEU A 404 -18.07 2.91 -7.29
CA LEU A 404 -16.98 3.43 -6.50
C LEU A 404 -16.99 4.95 -6.48
N ALA A 405 -16.68 5.55 -5.32
CA ALA A 405 -16.32 6.95 -5.26
C ALA A 405 -14.81 7.11 -5.50
N ALA A 406 -14.45 8.06 -6.35
CA ALA A 406 -13.06 8.36 -6.65
C ALA A 406 -12.29 8.77 -5.38
N ALA A 407 -10.98 8.52 -5.39
CA ALA A 407 -10.08 9.04 -4.37
C ALA A 407 -10.04 10.57 -4.40
N CYS A 408 -9.87 11.21 -3.23
CA CYS A 408 -9.71 12.66 -3.14
C CYS A 408 -8.43 13.16 -3.81
N VAL A 409 -7.38 12.37 -3.72
CA VAL A 409 -6.08 12.64 -4.37
C VAL A 409 -5.74 11.42 -5.22
N ARG A 410 -5.48 11.67 -6.50
CA ARG A 410 -5.25 10.59 -7.45
C ARG A 410 -3.88 9.96 -7.26
N THR A 411 -3.85 8.64 -7.24
CA THR A 411 -2.65 7.80 -7.39
C THR A 411 -2.80 6.95 -8.65
N ASP A 412 -1.69 6.48 -9.22
CA ASP A 412 -1.70 5.68 -10.44
C ASP A 412 -1.91 4.20 -10.13
N ALA A 413 -1.41 3.74 -8.98
CA ALA A 413 -1.54 2.36 -8.56
C ALA A 413 -1.68 2.22 -7.04
N THR A 414 -2.28 1.10 -6.63
CA THR A 414 -2.35 0.65 -5.24
C THR A 414 -1.72 -0.74 -5.15
N VAL A 415 -0.86 -0.95 -4.17
CA VAL A 415 -0.24 -2.24 -3.87
C VAL A 415 -0.86 -2.81 -2.62
N VAL A 416 -1.60 -3.90 -2.79
CA VAL A 416 -2.09 -4.78 -1.71
C VAL A 416 -1.77 -6.21 -2.12
N ARG A 417 -1.19 -7.00 -1.24
CA ARG A 417 -0.84 -8.38 -1.58
C ARG A 417 -2.09 -9.22 -1.83
N PRO A 418 -2.11 -10.07 -2.88
CA PRO A 418 -3.27 -10.92 -3.18
C PRO A 418 -3.71 -11.78 -1.98
N GLY A 419 -4.99 -11.81 -1.68
CA GLY A 419 -5.59 -12.52 -0.55
C GLY A 419 -5.23 -11.93 0.82
N ARG A 420 -4.66 -10.72 0.84
CA ARG A 420 -4.37 -9.94 2.04
C ARG A 420 -5.12 -8.61 2.01
N GLY A 421 -4.97 -7.80 3.02
CA GLY A 421 -5.58 -6.49 3.12
C GLY A 421 -5.13 -5.78 4.39
N ALA A 422 -5.61 -4.56 4.58
CA ALA A 422 -5.32 -3.79 5.79
C ALA A 422 -6.63 -3.32 6.43
N LEU A 423 -6.76 -3.54 7.73
CA LEU A 423 -7.86 -3.01 8.52
C LEU A 423 -7.37 -1.78 9.27
N VAL A 424 -7.93 -0.62 9.00
CA VAL A 424 -7.34 0.63 9.47
C VAL A 424 -8.37 1.67 9.88
N ARG A 425 -7.93 2.55 10.79
CA ARG A 425 -8.65 3.75 11.24
C ARG A 425 -7.83 4.99 10.94
N ALA A 426 -8.50 6.07 10.54
CA ALA A 426 -7.82 7.33 10.26
C ALA A 426 -7.27 7.96 11.54
N LEU A 427 -6.00 8.44 11.50
CA LEU A 427 -5.43 9.31 12.52
C LEU A 427 -5.85 10.77 12.26
N HIS A 428 -6.12 11.50 13.34
CA HIS A 428 -6.25 12.95 13.28
C HIS A 428 -4.92 13.64 12.97
N ALA A 429 -4.99 14.88 12.51
CA ALA A 429 -3.81 15.72 12.31
C ALA A 429 -3.02 15.95 13.63
N SER A 430 -3.67 15.79 14.79
CA SER A 430 -3.04 15.84 16.12
C SER A 430 -2.28 14.54 16.50
N GLY A 431 -2.33 13.51 15.65
CA GLY A 431 -1.77 12.19 15.95
C GLY A 431 -2.64 11.30 16.82
N ALA A 432 -3.74 11.82 17.40
CA ALA A 432 -4.68 11.01 18.17
C ALA A 432 -5.44 10.05 17.24
N ALA A 433 -5.61 8.80 17.67
CA ALA A 433 -6.49 7.86 16.97
C ALA A 433 -7.91 8.44 16.94
N HIS A 434 -8.45 8.61 15.75
CA HIS A 434 -9.83 9.05 15.62
C HIS A 434 -10.75 7.97 16.19
N ALA A 435 -11.65 8.31 17.10
CA ALA A 435 -12.80 7.47 17.46
C ALA A 435 -13.73 7.38 16.24
N GLY A 436 -13.20 6.97 15.11
CA GLY A 436 -13.77 7.17 13.79
C GLY A 436 -13.97 5.89 13.03
N THR A 437 -14.35 6.11 11.82
CA THR A 437 -14.68 5.09 10.84
C THR A 437 -13.53 4.14 10.58
N THR A 438 -13.77 2.84 10.72
CA THR A 438 -12.85 1.78 10.33
C THR A 438 -13.06 1.45 8.85
N TYR A 439 -11.98 1.16 8.17
CA TYR A 439 -11.95 0.76 6.76
C TYR A 439 -11.20 -0.55 6.57
N LEU A 440 -11.72 -1.39 5.70
CA LEU A 440 -10.98 -2.51 5.11
C LEU A 440 -10.41 -2.04 3.78
N VAL A 441 -9.11 -2.13 3.59
CA VAL A 441 -8.47 -2.00 2.28
C VAL A 441 -8.26 -3.41 1.74
N ALA A 442 -8.97 -3.77 0.68
CA ALA A 442 -8.92 -5.09 0.09
C ALA A 442 -7.86 -5.17 -1.03
N ASP A 443 -7.58 -6.37 -1.50
CA ASP A 443 -6.56 -6.65 -2.53
C ASP A 443 -6.89 -6.09 -3.92
N ASN A 444 -8.11 -5.61 -4.13
CA ASN A 444 -8.50 -4.83 -5.31
C ASN A 444 -8.13 -3.34 -5.24
N GLY A 445 -7.43 -2.92 -4.19
CA GLY A 445 -6.98 -1.54 -4.00
C GLY A 445 -8.05 -0.54 -3.56
N VAL A 446 -9.21 -1.01 -3.14
CA VAL A 446 -10.36 -0.21 -2.72
C VAL A 446 -10.51 -0.26 -1.20
N LYS A 447 -10.83 0.87 -0.59
CA LYS A 447 -11.21 0.91 0.83
C LYS A 447 -12.72 0.80 1.00
N TYR A 448 -13.15 -0.02 1.95
CA TYR A 448 -14.54 -0.29 2.29
C TYR A 448 -14.81 0.14 3.73
N ARG A 449 -15.85 0.92 3.93
CA ARG A 449 -16.19 1.46 5.24
C ARG A 449 -17.00 0.46 6.07
N PHE A 450 -16.72 0.37 7.36
CA PHE A 450 -17.57 -0.28 8.35
C PHE A 450 -18.44 0.78 9.04
N PRO A 451 -19.77 0.77 8.84
CA PRO A 451 -20.67 1.74 9.48
C PRO A 451 -20.88 1.48 10.97
N ALA A 452 -20.74 0.22 11.42
CA ALA A 452 -20.97 -0.20 12.81
C ALA A 452 -19.98 -1.31 13.24
N LYS A 453 -19.88 -1.53 14.55
CA LYS A 453 -19.07 -2.63 15.10
C LYS A 453 -19.59 -4.01 14.69
N ASP A 454 -20.90 -4.17 14.60
CA ASP A 454 -21.52 -5.43 14.19
C ASP A 454 -21.08 -5.87 12.80
N SER A 455 -20.86 -4.90 11.89
CA SER A 455 -20.30 -5.18 10.56
C SER A 455 -18.90 -5.78 10.63
N LEU A 456 -18.06 -5.25 11.53
CA LEU A 456 -16.71 -5.73 11.75
C LEU A 456 -16.71 -7.18 12.28
N THR A 457 -17.51 -7.42 13.31
CA THR A 457 -17.65 -8.74 13.97
C THR A 457 -18.23 -9.78 13.01
N ALA A 458 -19.23 -9.40 12.19
CA ALA A 458 -19.83 -10.30 11.19
C ALA A 458 -18.81 -10.81 10.16
N LEU A 459 -17.82 -10.00 9.82
CA LEU A 459 -16.73 -10.41 8.94
C LEU A 459 -15.61 -11.17 9.67
N GLY A 460 -15.66 -11.27 11.00
CA GLY A 460 -14.71 -12.00 11.83
C GLY A 460 -13.51 -11.17 12.29
N TYR A 461 -13.57 -9.83 12.19
CA TYR A 461 -12.50 -8.94 12.63
C TYR A 461 -12.75 -8.41 14.05
N GLY A 462 -11.66 -8.20 14.78
CA GLY A 462 -11.66 -7.62 16.13
C GLY A 462 -11.06 -6.21 16.18
N GLU A 463 -11.26 -5.52 17.30
CA GLU A 463 -10.65 -4.20 17.55
C GLU A 463 -9.11 -4.27 17.57
N GLY A 464 -8.53 -5.41 17.95
CA GLY A 464 -7.08 -5.62 17.96
C GLY A 464 -6.44 -5.76 16.59
N ASP A 465 -7.25 -5.96 15.54
CA ASP A 465 -6.79 -6.08 14.17
C ASP A 465 -6.66 -4.72 13.47
N ILE A 466 -7.12 -3.63 14.13
CA ILE A 466 -7.23 -2.31 13.54
C ILE A 466 -5.92 -1.53 13.73
N GLY A 467 -5.23 -1.29 12.63
CA GLY A 467 -4.11 -0.34 12.58
C GLY A 467 -4.56 1.11 12.47
N SER A 468 -3.62 2.03 12.61
CA SER A 468 -3.85 3.48 12.49
C SER A 468 -3.06 4.06 11.32
N VAL A 469 -3.71 4.88 10.48
CA VAL A 469 -3.09 5.46 9.28
C VAL A 469 -3.50 6.93 9.16
N PRO A 470 -2.57 7.84 8.77
CA PRO A 470 -2.92 9.23 8.49
C PRO A 470 -4.02 9.37 7.43
N ALA A 471 -4.97 10.25 7.69
CA ALA A 471 -6.10 10.50 6.79
C ALA A 471 -5.73 10.78 5.32
N PRO A 472 -4.63 11.52 4.99
CA PRO A 472 -4.22 11.72 3.61
C PRO A 472 -3.95 10.43 2.83
N LEU A 473 -3.37 9.40 3.46
CA LEU A 473 -3.14 8.11 2.80
C LEU A 473 -4.45 7.40 2.47
N LEU A 474 -5.43 7.44 3.38
CA LEU A 474 -6.76 6.90 3.09
C LEU A 474 -7.50 7.72 2.04
N ALA A 475 -7.30 9.04 1.99
CA ALA A 475 -7.89 9.90 0.97
C ALA A 475 -7.38 9.60 -0.46
N ALA A 476 -6.21 8.97 -0.57
CA ALA A 476 -5.62 8.54 -1.84
C ALA A 476 -6.18 7.21 -2.38
N LEU A 477 -7.05 6.53 -1.61
CA LEU A 477 -7.69 5.28 -2.04
C LEU A 477 -9.14 5.53 -2.48
N PRO A 478 -9.61 4.88 -3.57
CA PRO A 478 -11.02 4.89 -3.94
C PRO A 478 -11.87 4.24 -2.86
N THR A 479 -13.12 4.67 -2.75
CA THR A 479 -14.06 4.18 -1.73
C THR A 479 -15.12 3.29 -2.38
N GLY A 480 -15.26 2.08 -1.86
CA GLY A 480 -16.30 1.13 -2.23
C GLY A 480 -17.57 1.28 -1.39
N ALA A 481 -18.48 0.34 -1.56
CA ALA A 481 -19.72 0.32 -0.80
C ALA A 481 -19.47 0.13 0.71
N ASP A 482 -20.31 0.74 1.51
CA ASP A 482 -20.33 0.53 2.97
C ASP A 482 -20.67 -0.94 3.27
N LEU A 483 -19.89 -1.58 4.13
CA LEU A 483 -20.11 -2.98 4.55
C LEU A 483 -21.16 -3.01 5.68
N ASP A 484 -22.41 -2.86 5.28
CA ASP A 484 -23.56 -2.77 6.18
C ASP A 484 -24.39 -4.07 6.12
N PRO A 485 -24.55 -4.83 7.24
CA PRO A 485 -25.40 -6.01 7.29
C PRO A 485 -26.86 -5.75 6.86
N ALA A 486 -27.43 -4.58 7.20
CA ALA A 486 -28.78 -4.21 6.78
C ALA A 486 -28.89 -4.03 5.27
N ALA A 487 -27.87 -3.46 4.63
CA ALA A 487 -27.81 -3.34 3.18
C ALA A 487 -27.56 -4.70 2.51
N ALA A 488 -26.80 -5.60 3.14
CA ALA A 488 -26.53 -6.94 2.62
C ALA A 488 -27.81 -7.80 2.58
N THR A 489 -28.69 -7.68 3.59
CA THR A 489 -29.98 -8.37 3.62
C THR A 489 -31.08 -7.71 2.77
N GLY A 490 -30.85 -6.49 2.29
CA GLY A 490 -31.88 -5.68 1.58
C GLY A 490 -32.80 -4.90 2.52
N ALA A 491 -32.53 -4.88 3.83
CA ALA A 491 -33.28 -4.09 4.80
C ALA A 491 -32.94 -2.59 4.73
N ALA A 492 -31.80 -2.25 4.15
CA ALA A 492 -31.41 -0.87 3.84
C ALA A 492 -30.84 -0.77 2.42
N GLU A 493 -30.84 0.44 1.86
CA GLU A 493 -30.20 0.69 0.57
C GLU A 493 -28.67 0.71 0.68
N PRO A 494 -27.95 0.07 -0.26
CA PRO A 494 -26.52 0.15 -0.33
C PRO A 494 -26.03 1.58 -0.53
N ARG A 495 -24.99 1.99 0.22
CA ARG A 495 -24.42 3.33 0.18
C ARG A 495 -22.93 3.28 -0.10
N VAL A 496 -22.39 4.35 -0.67
CA VAL A 496 -20.96 4.63 -0.77
C VAL A 496 -20.68 5.92 -0.02
N THR A 497 -20.10 5.81 1.17
CA THR A 497 -19.79 6.98 2.00
C THR A 497 -18.33 7.37 1.81
N ALA A 498 -18.09 8.23 0.81
CA ALA A 498 -16.76 8.78 0.56
C ALA A 498 -16.39 9.84 1.61
N PRO A 499 -15.11 9.96 1.98
CA PRO A 499 -14.63 11.06 2.80
C PRO A 499 -14.86 12.40 2.08
N LYS A 500 -15.18 13.45 2.83
CA LYS A 500 -15.23 14.80 2.27
C LYS A 500 -13.81 15.19 1.85
N CYS A 501 -13.59 15.40 0.57
CA CYS A 501 -12.33 15.94 0.08
C CYS A 501 -12.17 17.37 0.58
N GLY A 502 -11.12 17.65 1.36
CA GLY A 502 -10.78 19.02 1.73
C GLY A 502 -10.54 19.81 0.44
N VAL A 503 -11.06 21.04 0.38
CA VAL A 503 -10.80 21.94 -0.74
C VAL A 503 -9.31 22.29 -0.68
N SER A 504 -8.49 21.60 -1.44
CA SER A 504 -7.13 22.03 -1.74
C SER A 504 -7.23 23.39 -2.42
N ALA A 505 -6.54 24.38 -1.89
CA ALA A 505 -6.60 25.77 -2.35
C ALA A 505 -6.53 25.85 -3.89
N LYS A 506 -7.54 26.49 -4.45
CA LYS A 506 -7.72 26.98 -5.81
C LYS A 506 -6.55 26.79 -6.78
N GLY A 507 -6.59 25.71 -7.55
CA GLY A 507 -6.03 25.69 -8.89
C GLY A 507 -7.18 26.00 -9.87
N GLY A 508 -7.07 27.10 -10.62
CA GLY A 508 -8.11 27.64 -11.45
C GLY A 508 -8.72 26.65 -12.44
N ALA A 509 -10.01 26.44 -12.34
CA ALA A 509 -10.82 25.86 -13.39
C ALA A 509 -11.01 26.90 -14.48
N GLY A 510 -10.35 26.70 -15.62
CA GLY A 510 -10.72 27.36 -16.86
C GLY A 510 -12.12 26.95 -17.27
N ASP A 511 -13.01 27.91 -17.23
CA ASP A 511 -14.37 27.87 -17.76
C ASP A 511 -14.29 27.61 -19.28
N SER A 512 -14.79 26.47 -19.71
CA SER A 512 -15.11 26.23 -21.11
C SER A 512 -16.54 25.74 -21.20
N ARG A 513 -17.47 26.69 -21.40
CA ARG A 513 -18.80 26.52 -21.99
C ARG A 513 -18.71 26.75 -23.50
N PRO A 514 -19.80 26.36 -24.20
CA PRO A 514 -20.23 25.05 -24.68
C PRO A 514 -19.78 24.80 -26.10
#